data_47fa5aad9363c86bab68ac2c372673ab
#
_entry.id   47fa5aad9363c86bab68ac2c372673ab
#
_cell.length_a   1.000
_cell.length_b   1.000
_cell.length_c   1.000
_cell.angle_alpha   90.00
_cell.angle_beta   90.00
_cell.angle_gamma   90.00
#
_symmetry.space_group_name_H-M   'P 1'
#
loop_
_entity.id
_entity.type
_entity.pdbx_description
1 polymer ?
#
loop_
_entity_poly.entity_id
_entity_poly.type
_entity_poly.pdbx_seq_one_letter_code
_entity_poly.pdbx_strand_id
1 'polypeptide(L)'
;TQASAITFLSVPGQGFESGLGFIQNYFGAPFALIIIAAIFLPLFRKLNVYTAYEFLGKRFDSKTRLLGAGLFLLQRGLGAGITIYAPAIVLSTVFGWSLDGTIIASGIVVIIYTVAGGSDAVSLTQKYQMAVIFAGMIAAFAVLIWKLPSGFGFSNAMTIASGMNKLNAVDFSPSLQTRYTFWSGTIGGLFLALSYFGTDQSQVQRYLSSGSLRESRLGLMFNGIFKIPMQFGILLLGAMIFVFYQFEPPPVYFNQSAWAERASQGEPEQFRKIEDDFAAIHAEKRVQLDRWMEADRRGDTSEADAALTETHSLQKQSDEIRQQAKLMVGGGIKGNKPASDADYVFITFILNYLPHGLI
;
A
#
# COMPACT_ATOMS: atom_id res chain seq x y z
N THR A 1 -1.16 -8.70 12.70
CA THR A 1 -2.42 -7.94 12.90
C THR A 1 -2.40 -6.51 12.34
N GLN A 2 -1.27 -5.93 11.98
CA GLN A 2 -1.17 -4.61 11.35
C GLN A 2 -1.24 -4.63 9.83
N ALA A 3 -0.90 -5.74 9.22
CA ALA A 3 -1.04 -5.92 7.79
C ALA A 3 -2.51 -6.24 7.49
N SER A 4 -3.19 -5.30 6.87
CA SER A 4 -4.59 -5.43 6.44
C SER A 4 -4.63 -5.62 4.92
N ALA A 5 -5.82 -5.89 4.37
CA ALA A 5 -6.04 -5.92 2.93
C ALA A 5 -5.49 -4.67 2.22
N ILE A 6 -5.67 -3.49 2.83
CA ILE A 6 -5.10 -2.23 2.32
C ILE A 6 -3.57 -2.32 2.15
N THR A 7 -2.85 -2.92 3.10
CA THR A 7 -1.39 -3.06 3.01
C THR A 7 -0.99 -3.88 1.78
N PHE A 8 -1.72 -4.94 1.45
CA PHE A 8 -1.38 -5.84 0.35
C PHE A 8 -1.94 -5.43 -1.00
N LEU A 9 -2.95 -4.55 -1.02
CA LEU A 9 -3.52 -4.00 -2.26
C LEU A 9 -2.91 -2.64 -2.60
N SER A 10 -2.91 -1.71 -1.63
CA SER A 10 -2.52 -0.32 -1.89
C SER A 10 -1.01 -0.11 -1.89
N VAL A 11 -0.25 -0.84 -1.05
CA VAL A 11 1.20 -0.61 -0.97
C VAL A 11 1.96 -1.07 -2.22
N PRO A 12 1.62 -2.18 -2.91
CA PRO A 12 2.20 -2.46 -4.22
C PRO A 12 1.91 -1.35 -5.24
N GLY A 13 0.70 -0.77 -5.22
CA GLY A 13 0.37 0.39 -6.04
C GLY A 13 1.22 1.63 -5.71
N GLN A 14 1.52 1.88 -4.44
CA GLN A 14 2.49 2.91 -4.05
C GLN A 14 3.91 2.59 -4.56
N GLY A 15 4.33 1.32 -4.49
CA GLY A 15 5.59 0.85 -5.07
C GLY A 15 5.66 1.06 -6.57
N PHE A 16 4.56 0.82 -7.28
CA PHE A 16 4.41 1.07 -8.70
C PHE A 16 4.54 2.58 -9.03
N GLU A 17 3.82 3.44 -8.32
CA GLU A 17 3.82 4.88 -8.56
C GLU A 17 5.11 5.56 -8.09
N SER A 18 5.51 5.34 -6.83
CA SER A 18 6.56 6.09 -6.14
C SER A 18 7.84 5.30 -5.86
N GLY A 19 7.89 4.01 -6.23
CA GLY A 19 9.02 3.15 -5.90
C GLY A 19 9.16 2.87 -4.39
N LEU A 20 10.39 2.66 -3.94
CA LEU A 20 10.69 2.29 -2.55
C LEU A 20 10.64 3.48 -1.57
N GLY A 21 10.54 4.71 -2.05
CA GLY A 21 10.60 5.92 -1.20
C GLY A 21 9.57 5.96 -0.06
N PHE A 22 8.43 5.31 -0.23
CA PHE A 22 7.39 5.20 0.80
C PHE A 22 7.87 4.47 2.07
N ILE A 23 8.93 3.64 2.00
CA ILE A 23 9.48 2.90 3.15
C ILE A 23 9.90 3.84 4.29
N GLN A 24 10.35 5.05 3.95
CA GLN A 24 10.79 6.05 4.92
C GLN A 24 9.71 6.38 5.96
N ASN A 25 8.44 6.27 5.59
CA ASN A 25 7.32 6.50 6.50
C ASN A 25 7.31 5.54 7.73
N TYR A 26 8.05 4.45 7.66
CA TYR A 26 8.17 3.46 8.75
C TYR A 26 9.43 3.62 9.60
N PHE A 27 10.35 4.53 9.27
CA PHE A 27 11.63 4.66 9.99
C PHE A 27 11.46 5.14 11.43
N GLY A 28 10.44 5.91 11.73
CA GLY A 28 10.11 6.32 13.10
C GLY A 28 9.48 5.23 13.97
N ALA A 29 8.90 4.19 13.37
CA ALA A 29 8.15 3.17 14.10
C ALA A 29 8.99 2.36 15.11
N PRO A 30 10.23 1.89 14.83
CA PRO A 30 11.04 1.19 15.82
C PRO A 30 11.29 2.02 17.08
N PHE A 31 11.60 3.30 16.92
CA PHE A 31 11.83 4.21 18.04
C PHE A 31 10.56 4.37 18.90
N ALA A 32 9.41 4.53 18.24
CA ALA A 32 8.12 4.58 18.93
C ALA A 32 7.85 3.30 19.74
N LEU A 33 8.09 2.13 19.15
CA LEU A 33 7.86 0.85 19.81
C LEU A 33 8.79 0.64 21.00
N ILE A 34 10.04 1.12 20.94
CA ILE A 34 10.98 1.12 22.09
C ILE A 34 10.43 2.00 23.21
N ILE A 35 9.99 3.22 22.91
CA ILE A 35 9.40 4.15 23.89
C ILE A 35 8.16 3.53 24.54
N ILE A 36 7.29 2.92 23.75
CA ILE A 36 6.08 2.25 24.24
C ILE A 36 6.43 1.07 25.14
N ALA A 37 7.39 0.23 24.73
CA ALA A 37 7.83 -0.92 25.51
C ALA A 37 8.52 -0.53 26.82
N ALA A 38 9.24 0.61 26.84
CA ALA A 38 9.98 1.08 28.00
C ALA A 38 9.12 1.90 28.97
N ILE A 39 8.21 2.73 28.46
CA ILE A 39 7.49 3.74 29.25
C ILE A 39 5.99 3.39 29.36
N PHE A 40 5.28 3.25 28.25
CA PHE A 40 3.83 3.10 28.25
C PHE A 40 3.35 1.76 28.83
N LEU A 41 3.98 0.65 28.44
CA LEU A 41 3.59 -0.66 28.93
C LEU A 41 3.77 -0.84 30.43
N PRO A 42 4.92 -0.49 31.06
CA PRO A 42 5.05 -0.55 32.50
C PRO A 42 4.04 0.35 33.22
N LEU A 43 3.79 1.55 32.66
CA LEU A 43 2.84 2.49 33.25
C LEU A 43 1.40 1.93 33.23
N PHE A 44 0.94 1.41 32.11
CA PHE A 44 -0.41 0.84 31.99
C PHE A 44 -0.59 -0.39 32.91
N ARG A 45 0.43 -1.26 33.00
CA ARG A 45 0.39 -2.42 33.91
C ARG A 45 0.41 -2.02 35.37
N LYS A 46 1.24 -1.03 35.75
CA LYS A 46 1.31 -0.52 37.13
C LYS A 46 -0.02 0.07 37.58
N LEU A 47 -0.72 0.77 36.68
CA LEU A 47 -2.01 1.39 36.96
C LEU A 47 -3.19 0.41 36.84
N ASN A 48 -2.94 -0.82 36.39
CA ASN A 48 -3.94 -1.86 36.20
C ASN A 48 -5.15 -1.34 35.41
N VAL A 49 -4.88 -0.71 34.26
CA VAL A 49 -5.93 -0.17 33.40
C VAL A 49 -6.30 -1.16 32.30
N TYR A 50 -7.58 -1.27 32.00
CA TYR A 50 -8.09 -2.07 30.88
C TYR A 50 -8.07 -1.33 29.55
N THR A 51 -8.11 0.00 29.59
CA THR A 51 -8.06 0.85 28.41
C THR A 51 -7.11 2.02 28.59
N ALA A 52 -6.51 2.49 27.49
CA ALA A 52 -5.69 3.71 27.51
C ALA A 52 -6.47 4.92 28.04
N TYR A 53 -7.80 4.95 27.84
CA TYR A 53 -8.66 6.07 28.28
C TYR A 53 -9.02 6.02 29.76
N GLU A 54 -8.94 4.84 30.40
CA GLU A 54 -9.08 4.73 31.84
C GLU A 54 -7.93 5.44 32.57
N PHE A 55 -6.73 5.45 31.97
CA PHE A 55 -5.63 6.27 32.45
C PHE A 55 -6.00 7.75 32.50
N LEU A 56 -6.67 8.28 31.47
CA LEU A 56 -7.12 9.67 31.44
C LEU A 56 -8.12 9.95 32.57
N GLY A 57 -9.05 9.02 32.82
CA GLY A 57 -10.02 9.15 33.91
C GLY A 57 -9.37 9.15 35.31
N LYS A 58 -8.32 8.31 35.51
CA LYS A 58 -7.57 8.26 36.76
C LYS A 58 -6.66 9.49 36.97
N ARG A 59 -6.16 10.07 35.88
CA ARG A 59 -5.21 11.20 35.92
C ARG A 59 -5.87 12.57 35.94
N PHE A 60 -6.99 12.71 35.25
CA PHE A 60 -7.75 13.95 35.07
C PHE A 60 -9.16 13.82 35.65
N ASP A 61 -10.14 13.50 34.79
CA ASP A 61 -11.53 13.33 35.17
C ASP A 61 -12.31 12.41 34.20
N SER A 62 -13.59 12.13 34.58
CA SER A 62 -14.46 11.29 33.75
C SER A 62 -14.86 11.95 32.43
N LYS A 63 -14.85 13.27 32.31
CA LYS A 63 -15.18 13.99 31.07
C LYS A 63 -14.09 13.81 30.07
N THR A 64 -12.80 13.93 30.47
CA THR A 64 -11.63 13.69 29.63
C THR A 64 -11.57 12.23 29.15
N ARG A 65 -11.93 11.27 30.02
CA ARG A 65 -12.07 9.86 29.65
C ARG A 65 -13.13 9.66 28.56
N LEU A 66 -14.33 10.24 28.75
CA LEU A 66 -15.44 10.12 27.80
C LEU A 66 -15.09 10.77 26.44
N LEU A 67 -14.43 11.92 26.46
CA LEU A 67 -13.98 12.60 25.26
C LEU A 67 -12.99 11.72 24.48
N GLY A 68 -11.96 11.18 25.15
CA GLY A 68 -10.98 10.29 24.53
C GLY A 68 -11.63 9.03 23.96
N ALA A 69 -12.54 8.40 24.69
CA ALA A 69 -13.26 7.23 24.22
C ALA A 69 -14.19 7.54 23.04
N GLY A 70 -14.88 8.68 23.06
CA GLY A 70 -15.75 9.14 21.97
C GLY A 70 -14.98 9.40 20.68
N LEU A 71 -13.83 10.10 20.75
CA LEU A 71 -12.95 10.34 19.62
C LEU A 71 -12.39 9.03 19.04
N PHE A 72 -12.03 8.09 19.91
CA PHE A 72 -11.60 6.76 19.48
C PHE A 72 -12.69 6.01 18.70
N LEU A 73 -13.92 5.98 19.23
CA LEU A 73 -15.05 5.31 18.59
C LEU A 73 -15.36 5.93 17.22
N LEU A 74 -15.33 7.26 17.12
CA LEU A 74 -15.52 7.97 15.85
C LEU A 74 -14.42 7.60 14.84
N GLN A 75 -13.16 7.69 15.25
CA GLN A 75 -12.02 7.36 14.40
C GLN A 75 -12.06 5.88 13.96
N ARG A 76 -12.39 4.98 14.87
CA ARG A 76 -12.45 3.53 14.57
C ARG A 76 -13.67 3.16 13.74
N GLY A 77 -14.79 3.80 13.93
CA GLY A 77 -15.96 3.62 13.06
C GLY A 77 -15.64 3.98 11.61
N LEU A 78 -15.03 5.14 11.39
CA LEU A 78 -14.59 5.56 10.07
C LEU A 78 -13.51 4.62 9.50
N GLY A 79 -12.54 4.22 10.32
CA GLY A 79 -11.49 3.28 9.91
C GLY A 79 -12.01 1.88 9.58
N ALA A 80 -13.03 1.39 10.29
CA ALA A 80 -13.69 0.11 10.00
C ALA A 80 -14.37 0.12 8.62
N GLY A 81 -15.03 1.23 8.27
CA GLY A 81 -15.63 1.40 6.94
C GLY A 81 -14.59 1.23 5.82
N ILE A 82 -13.45 1.91 5.92
CA ILE A 82 -12.36 1.78 4.95
C ILE A 82 -11.79 0.35 4.92
N THR A 83 -11.68 -0.30 6.07
CA THR A 83 -11.14 -1.66 6.17
C THR A 83 -12.07 -2.71 5.52
N ILE A 84 -13.39 -2.50 5.56
CA ILE A 84 -14.38 -3.36 4.88
C ILE A 84 -14.41 -3.04 3.38
N TYR A 85 -14.26 -1.78 3.01
CA TYR A 85 -14.30 -1.33 1.63
C TYR A 85 -13.21 -1.97 0.74
N ALA A 86 -11.96 -2.07 1.23
CA ALA A 86 -10.86 -2.61 0.44
C ALA A 86 -11.06 -4.08 0.01
N PRO A 87 -11.41 -5.04 0.89
CA PRO A 87 -11.75 -6.40 0.45
C PRO A 87 -13.00 -6.44 -0.42
N ALA A 88 -13.98 -5.56 -0.19
CA ALA A 88 -15.20 -5.50 -1.00
C ALA A 88 -14.92 -5.11 -2.45
N ILE A 89 -13.96 -4.22 -2.70
CA ILE A 89 -13.47 -3.92 -4.06
C ILE A 89 -13.01 -5.20 -4.76
N VAL A 90 -12.16 -6.00 -4.09
CA VAL A 90 -11.61 -7.24 -4.65
C VAL A 90 -12.75 -8.21 -5.00
N LEU A 91 -13.62 -8.48 -4.04
CA LEU A 91 -14.74 -9.41 -4.23
C LEU A 91 -15.70 -8.93 -5.32
N SER A 92 -16.02 -7.63 -5.35
CA SER A 92 -16.83 -7.02 -6.40
C SER A 92 -16.18 -7.18 -7.78
N THR A 93 -14.88 -6.96 -7.88
CA THR A 93 -14.13 -7.06 -9.14
C THR A 93 -14.02 -8.52 -9.62
N VAL A 94 -13.76 -9.46 -8.70
CA VAL A 94 -13.57 -10.88 -9.03
C VAL A 94 -14.89 -11.56 -9.38
N PHE A 95 -15.96 -11.30 -8.61
CA PHE A 95 -17.25 -11.98 -8.75
C PHE A 95 -18.29 -11.19 -9.57
N GLY A 96 -17.99 -9.96 -9.96
CA GLY A 96 -18.94 -9.09 -10.68
C GLY A 96 -20.13 -8.64 -9.83
N TRP A 97 -20.02 -8.69 -8.48
CA TRP A 97 -21.09 -8.26 -7.58
C TRP A 97 -21.14 -6.74 -7.46
N SER A 98 -22.32 -6.20 -7.10
CA SER A 98 -22.40 -4.78 -6.79
C SER A 98 -21.54 -4.44 -5.58
N LEU A 99 -20.78 -3.34 -5.65
CA LEU A 99 -19.88 -2.92 -4.59
C LEU A 99 -20.61 -2.71 -3.26
N ASP A 100 -21.75 -2.04 -3.29
CA ASP A 100 -22.57 -1.77 -2.09
C ASP A 100 -23.07 -3.07 -1.44
N GLY A 101 -23.59 -4.00 -2.24
CA GLY A 101 -24.01 -5.32 -1.75
C GLY A 101 -22.86 -6.10 -1.13
N THR A 102 -21.68 -6.03 -1.73
CA THR A 102 -20.47 -6.69 -1.24
C THR A 102 -19.97 -6.08 0.08
N ILE A 103 -20.04 -4.76 0.22
CA ILE A 103 -19.69 -4.06 1.48
C ILE A 103 -20.62 -4.50 2.60
N ILE A 104 -21.93 -4.51 2.35
CA ILE A 104 -22.93 -4.91 3.35
C ILE A 104 -22.75 -6.38 3.75
N ALA A 105 -22.63 -7.29 2.78
CA ALA A 105 -22.45 -8.72 3.04
C ALA A 105 -21.15 -8.99 3.82
N SER A 106 -20.05 -8.39 3.41
CA SER A 106 -18.76 -8.51 4.11
C SER A 106 -18.83 -7.96 5.54
N GLY A 107 -19.50 -6.81 5.73
CA GLY A 107 -19.70 -6.22 7.05
C GLY A 107 -20.49 -7.14 7.97
N ILE A 108 -21.58 -7.73 7.51
CA ILE A 108 -22.39 -8.70 8.26
C ILE A 108 -21.58 -9.92 8.67
N VAL A 109 -20.84 -10.52 7.74
CA VAL A 109 -19.97 -11.68 8.02
C VAL A 109 -18.92 -11.33 9.08
N VAL A 110 -18.26 -10.16 8.96
CA VAL A 110 -17.27 -9.69 9.95
C VAL A 110 -17.90 -9.53 11.33
N ILE A 111 -19.09 -8.97 11.43
CA ILE A 111 -19.82 -8.81 12.72
C ILE A 111 -20.11 -10.17 13.31
N ILE A 112 -20.67 -11.11 12.54
CA ILE A 112 -21.05 -12.44 13.02
C ILE A 112 -19.84 -13.17 13.60
N TYR A 113 -18.74 -13.32 12.86
CA TYR A 113 -17.61 -14.09 13.35
C TYR A 113 -16.86 -13.38 14.50
N THR A 114 -16.85 -12.04 14.52
CA THR A 114 -16.18 -11.28 15.57
C THR A 114 -16.96 -11.36 16.89
N VAL A 115 -18.29 -11.26 16.83
CA VAL A 115 -19.15 -11.38 18.01
C VAL A 115 -19.15 -12.81 18.55
N ALA A 116 -19.23 -13.79 17.68
CA ALA A 116 -19.27 -15.20 18.07
C ALA A 116 -17.92 -15.72 18.59
N GLY A 117 -16.81 -15.30 17.98
CA GLY A 117 -15.49 -15.89 18.24
C GLY A 117 -14.54 -15.03 19.10
N GLY A 118 -14.86 -13.77 19.30
CA GLY A 118 -14.05 -12.85 20.10
C GLY A 118 -12.62 -12.66 19.58
N SER A 119 -11.73 -12.20 20.48
CA SER A 119 -10.32 -11.92 20.15
C SER A 119 -9.49 -13.15 19.78
N ASP A 120 -9.83 -14.32 20.32
CA ASP A 120 -9.07 -15.55 20.12
C ASP A 120 -9.31 -16.11 18.72
N ALA A 121 -10.57 -16.17 18.28
CA ALA A 121 -10.91 -16.57 16.91
C ALA A 121 -10.29 -15.64 15.87
N VAL A 122 -10.34 -14.32 16.10
CA VAL A 122 -9.70 -13.33 15.23
C VAL A 122 -8.18 -13.54 15.17
N SER A 123 -7.52 -13.82 16.30
CA SER A 123 -6.09 -14.08 16.35
C SER A 123 -5.69 -15.35 15.63
N LEU A 124 -6.50 -16.41 15.72
CA LEU A 124 -6.27 -17.67 15.05
C LEU A 124 -6.43 -17.54 13.53
N THR A 125 -7.52 -16.93 13.07
CA THR A 125 -7.77 -16.72 11.64
C THR A 125 -6.69 -15.86 10.99
N GLN A 126 -6.20 -14.83 11.68
CA GLN A 126 -5.13 -13.96 11.18
C GLN A 126 -3.82 -14.70 10.91
N LYS A 127 -3.48 -15.76 11.65
CA LYS A 127 -2.28 -16.56 11.38
C LYS A 127 -2.36 -17.25 10.01
N TYR A 128 -3.49 -17.88 9.73
CA TYR A 128 -3.71 -18.56 8.43
C TYR A 128 -3.80 -17.57 7.28
N GLN A 129 -4.52 -16.45 7.48
CA GLN A 129 -4.60 -15.39 6.49
C GLN A 129 -3.22 -14.84 6.12
N MET A 130 -2.34 -14.59 7.10
CA MET A 130 -0.98 -14.13 6.84
C MET A 130 -0.16 -15.15 6.04
N ALA A 131 -0.28 -16.42 6.33
CA ALA A 131 0.42 -17.47 5.59
C ALA A 131 -0.03 -17.50 4.12
N VAL A 132 -1.35 -17.43 3.87
CA VAL A 132 -1.91 -17.39 2.51
C VAL A 132 -1.47 -16.12 1.76
N ILE A 133 -1.52 -14.96 2.41
CA ILE A 133 -1.09 -13.70 1.82
C ILE A 133 0.38 -13.74 1.41
N PHE A 134 1.27 -14.19 2.29
CA PHE A 134 2.70 -14.31 1.95
C PHE A 134 2.94 -15.31 0.82
N ALA A 135 2.27 -16.46 0.84
CA ALA A 135 2.36 -17.42 -0.24
C ALA A 135 1.89 -16.81 -1.58
N GLY A 136 0.76 -16.10 -1.58
CA GLY A 136 0.24 -15.40 -2.75
C GLY A 136 1.18 -14.31 -3.27
N MET A 137 1.80 -13.53 -2.38
CA MET A 137 2.77 -12.51 -2.77
C MET A 137 4.05 -13.11 -3.37
N ILE A 138 4.56 -14.20 -2.78
CA ILE A 138 5.73 -14.92 -3.32
C ILE A 138 5.38 -15.50 -4.69
N ALA A 139 4.21 -16.11 -4.84
CA ALA A 139 3.73 -16.63 -6.11
C ALA A 139 3.58 -15.52 -7.15
N ALA A 140 2.98 -14.39 -6.80
CA ALA A 140 2.84 -13.23 -7.69
C ALA A 140 4.22 -12.71 -8.14
N PHE A 141 5.18 -12.60 -7.21
CA PHE A 141 6.54 -12.19 -7.53
C PHE A 141 7.24 -13.19 -8.47
N ALA A 142 7.11 -14.48 -8.22
CA ALA A 142 7.68 -15.54 -9.07
C ALA A 142 7.08 -15.52 -10.50
N VAL A 143 5.75 -15.39 -10.60
CA VAL A 143 5.04 -15.29 -11.88
C VAL A 143 5.47 -14.03 -12.64
N LEU A 144 5.63 -12.90 -11.93
CA LEU A 144 6.08 -11.65 -12.52
C LEU A 144 7.45 -11.82 -13.17
N ILE A 145 8.42 -12.39 -12.45
CA ILE A 145 9.78 -12.63 -13.02
C ILE A 145 9.74 -13.62 -14.17
N TRP A 146 8.92 -14.67 -14.07
CA TRP A 146 8.78 -15.67 -15.14
C TRP A 146 8.16 -15.10 -16.42
N LYS A 147 7.28 -14.11 -16.29
CA LYS A 147 6.62 -13.46 -17.44
C LYS A 147 7.43 -12.31 -18.07
N LEU A 148 8.59 -11.98 -17.54
CA LEU A 148 9.49 -11.04 -18.21
C LEU A 148 9.94 -11.61 -19.58
N PRO A 149 10.28 -10.77 -20.56
CA PRO A 149 10.75 -11.21 -21.88
C PRO A 149 11.93 -12.17 -21.78
N SER A 150 12.06 -13.06 -22.78
CA SER A 150 13.15 -14.03 -22.86
C SER A 150 14.52 -13.32 -22.77
N GLY A 151 15.37 -13.79 -21.87
CA GLY A 151 16.68 -13.18 -21.61
C GLY A 151 16.69 -12.06 -20.57
N PHE A 152 15.51 -11.70 -20.02
CA PHE A 152 15.39 -10.77 -18.89
C PHE A 152 15.12 -11.55 -17.61
N GLY A 153 16.04 -11.47 -16.66
CA GLY A 153 15.88 -12.04 -15.32
C GLY A 153 15.70 -10.96 -14.26
N PHE A 154 15.70 -11.38 -13.01
CA PHE A 154 15.58 -10.47 -11.86
C PHE A 154 16.65 -9.36 -11.87
N SER A 155 17.90 -9.67 -12.26
CA SER A 155 18.98 -8.67 -12.34
C SER A 155 18.64 -7.55 -13.32
N ASN A 156 18.18 -7.88 -14.53
CA ASN A 156 17.77 -6.88 -15.53
C ASN A 156 16.58 -6.04 -15.03
N ALA A 157 15.63 -6.68 -14.37
CA ALA A 157 14.49 -5.97 -13.77
C ALA A 157 14.96 -4.97 -12.70
N MET A 158 15.95 -5.32 -11.88
CA MET A 158 16.54 -4.42 -10.90
C MET A 158 17.30 -3.26 -11.57
N THR A 159 18.03 -3.50 -12.66
CA THR A 159 18.67 -2.44 -13.46
C THR A 159 17.64 -1.45 -13.98
N ILE A 160 16.54 -1.93 -14.58
CA ILE A 160 15.45 -1.08 -15.06
C ILE A 160 14.80 -0.30 -13.91
N ALA A 161 14.46 -0.97 -12.80
CA ALA A 161 13.87 -0.30 -11.63
C ALA A 161 14.81 0.76 -11.05
N SER A 162 16.12 0.51 -11.03
CA SER A 162 17.13 1.46 -10.58
C SER A 162 17.23 2.66 -11.53
N GLY A 163 17.38 2.42 -12.82
CA GLY A 163 17.43 3.46 -13.83
C GLY A 163 16.17 4.33 -13.84
N MET A 164 14.99 3.73 -13.62
CA MET A 164 13.71 4.44 -13.50
C MET A 164 13.44 5.02 -12.12
N ASN A 165 14.46 5.16 -11.25
CA ASN A 165 14.39 5.73 -9.90
C ASN A 165 13.39 5.04 -8.94
N LYS A 166 12.96 3.79 -9.24
CA LYS A 166 12.02 3.06 -8.39
C LYS A 166 12.67 2.41 -7.16
N LEU A 167 14.00 2.28 -7.14
CA LEU A 167 14.75 1.69 -6.02
C LEU A 167 15.27 2.72 -5.02
N ASN A 168 15.06 4.01 -5.25
CA ASN A 168 15.46 5.08 -4.33
C ASN A 168 14.63 4.99 -3.04
N ALA A 169 15.18 4.31 -2.03
CA ALA A 169 14.49 4.05 -0.78
C ALA A 169 14.64 5.20 0.24
N VAL A 170 15.70 6.00 0.15
CA VAL A 170 16.02 7.04 1.13
C VAL A 170 16.36 8.36 0.44
N ASP A 171 15.68 9.41 0.88
CA ASP A 171 15.92 10.80 0.49
C ASP A 171 16.29 11.60 1.74
N PHE A 172 17.55 12.07 1.82
CA PHE A 172 18.05 12.89 2.90
C PHE A 172 17.82 14.39 2.71
N SER A 173 17.17 14.80 1.63
CA SER A 173 16.90 16.21 1.38
C SER A 173 16.05 16.82 2.51
N PRO A 174 16.36 18.03 2.97
CA PRO A 174 15.59 18.74 3.98
C PRO A 174 14.33 19.42 3.39
N SER A 175 13.82 18.93 2.28
CA SER A 175 12.69 19.52 1.56
C SER A 175 11.38 19.32 2.34
N LEU A 176 10.68 20.41 2.61
CA LEU A 176 9.31 20.39 3.15
C LEU A 176 8.25 20.11 2.09
N GLN A 177 8.61 20.16 0.81
CA GLN A 177 7.70 19.91 -0.32
C GLN A 177 7.67 18.43 -0.70
N THR A 178 8.77 17.71 -0.45
CA THR A 178 8.85 16.27 -0.72
C THR A 178 8.12 15.50 0.35
N ARG A 179 7.15 14.68 -0.08
CA ARG A 179 6.25 13.94 0.82
C ARG A 179 6.98 12.95 1.72
N TYR A 180 7.95 12.23 1.17
CA TYR A 180 8.69 11.18 1.88
C TYR A 180 10.18 11.50 1.87
N THR A 181 10.71 11.95 3.01
CA THR A 181 12.13 12.15 3.25
C THR A 181 12.53 11.39 4.52
N PHE A 182 13.81 11.14 4.70
CA PHE A 182 14.35 10.54 5.94
C PHE A 182 13.86 11.28 7.18
N TRP A 183 13.85 12.60 7.15
CA TRP A 183 13.46 13.45 8.27
C TRP A 183 11.96 13.38 8.57
N SER A 184 11.12 13.52 7.55
CA SER A 184 9.67 13.42 7.72
C SER A 184 9.25 12.02 8.13
N GLY A 185 9.89 10.99 7.59
CA GLY A 185 9.62 9.58 7.92
C GLY A 185 10.09 9.20 9.32
N THR A 186 11.25 9.70 9.77
CA THR A 186 11.76 9.40 11.11
C THR A 186 10.99 10.18 12.17
N ILE A 187 10.88 11.49 12.05
CA ILE A 187 10.23 12.34 13.05
C ILE A 187 8.72 12.19 12.99
N GLY A 188 8.12 12.41 11.83
CA GLY A 188 6.67 12.29 11.63
C GLY A 188 6.20 10.84 11.86
N GLY A 189 6.93 9.86 11.35
CA GLY A 189 6.67 8.44 11.58
C GLY A 189 6.78 8.02 13.03
N LEU A 190 7.69 8.61 13.82
CA LEU A 190 7.78 8.40 15.26
C LEU A 190 6.49 8.83 15.98
N PHE A 191 6.04 10.06 15.76
CA PHE A 191 4.83 10.57 16.42
C PHE A 191 3.56 9.84 15.93
N LEU A 192 3.48 9.51 14.64
CA LEU A 192 2.39 8.71 14.09
C LEU A 192 2.36 7.32 14.75
N ALA A 193 3.49 6.66 14.89
CA ALA A 193 3.58 5.34 15.51
C ALA A 193 3.31 5.41 17.02
N LEU A 194 3.78 6.44 17.72
CA LEU A 194 3.44 6.67 19.15
C LEU A 194 1.94 6.84 19.35
N SER A 195 1.28 7.63 18.50
CA SER A 195 -0.17 7.79 18.54
C SER A 195 -0.87 6.45 18.30
N TYR A 196 -0.50 5.74 17.23
CA TYR A 196 -1.17 4.50 16.84
C TYR A 196 -0.93 3.36 17.84
N PHE A 197 0.31 3.14 18.27
CA PHE A 197 0.65 2.03 19.17
C PHE A 197 0.54 2.38 20.66
N GLY A 198 0.65 3.64 21.02
CA GLY A 198 0.67 4.07 22.40
C GLY A 198 -0.71 4.45 22.98
N THR A 199 -1.64 4.92 22.14
CA THR A 199 -2.91 5.46 22.60
C THR A 199 -4.17 4.85 21.99
N ASP A 200 -4.04 4.22 20.82
CA ASP A 200 -5.14 3.55 20.16
C ASP A 200 -5.52 2.24 20.87
N GLN A 201 -6.73 2.18 21.43
CA GLN A 201 -7.17 1.02 22.21
C GLN A 201 -7.12 -0.29 21.43
N SER A 202 -7.35 -0.28 20.13
CA SER A 202 -7.29 -1.50 19.33
C SER A 202 -5.90 -2.12 19.29
N GLN A 203 -4.85 -1.34 19.51
CA GLN A 203 -3.47 -1.80 19.62
C GLN A 203 -3.10 -2.05 21.08
N VAL A 204 -3.41 -1.10 21.97
CA VAL A 204 -3.12 -1.19 23.40
C VAL A 204 -3.72 -2.45 24.02
N GLN A 205 -4.96 -2.80 23.70
CA GLN A 205 -5.63 -4.00 24.21
C GLN A 205 -4.84 -5.28 23.90
N ARG A 206 -4.22 -5.39 22.74
CA ARG A 206 -3.51 -6.61 22.31
C ARG A 206 -2.30 -6.94 23.18
N TYR A 207 -1.57 -5.94 23.66
CA TYR A 207 -0.44 -6.17 24.54
C TYR A 207 -0.80 -6.05 26.01
N LEU A 208 -1.94 -5.44 26.35
CA LEU A 208 -2.46 -5.51 27.73
C LEU A 208 -3.09 -6.89 28.04
N SER A 209 -3.68 -7.55 27.05
CA SER A 209 -4.25 -8.90 27.22
C SER A 209 -3.18 -10.02 27.27
N SER A 210 -1.90 -9.74 27.01
CA SER A 210 -0.85 -10.75 27.12
C SER A 210 -0.57 -11.12 28.59
N GLY A 211 -0.14 -12.36 28.83
CA GLY A 211 0.10 -12.91 30.17
C GLY A 211 1.20 -12.20 30.96
N SER A 212 2.20 -11.61 30.29
CA SER A 212 3.34 -10.98 30.96
C SER A 212 3.84 -9.73 30.26
N LEU A 213 4.52 -8.84 31.01
CA LEU A 213 5.19 -7.65 30.45
C LEU A 213 6.26 -8.04 29.42
N ARG A 214 6.95 -9.18 29.65
CA ARG A 214 7.98 -9.70 28.73
C ARG A 214 7.38 -10.08 27.40
N GLU A 215 6.25 -10.79 27.39
CA GLU A 215 5.54 -11.16 26.17
C GLU A 215 5.05 -9.93 25.39
N SER A 216 4.49 -8.94 26.08
CA SER A 216 4.08 -7.67 25.45
C SER A 216 5.25 -6.97 24.77
N ARG A 217 6.40 -6.87 25.45
CA ARG A 217 7.63 -6.27 24.90
C ARG A 217 8.17 -7.04 23.71
N LEU A 218 8.23 -8.36 23.80
CA LEU A 218 8.69 -9.21 22.69
C LEU A 218 7.77 -9.08 21.48
N GLY A 219 6.46 -9.02 21.67
CA GLY A 219 5.48 -8.80 20.58
C GLY A 219 5.68 -7.45 19.88
N LEU A 220 5.93 -6.38 20.64
CA LEU A 220 6.21 -5.06 20.07
C LEU A 220 7.55 -5.03 19.31
N MET A 221 8.61 -5.61 19.89
CA MET A 221 9.92 -5.69 19.24
C MET A 221 9.86 -6.52 17.95
N PHE A 222 9.17 -7.67 17.99
CA PHE A 222 8.93 -8.48 16.80
C PHE A 222 8.26 -7.68 15.69
N ASN A 223 7.21 -6.92 16.02
CA ASN A 223 6.54 -6.06 15.07
C ASN A 223 7.50 -5.00 14.49
N GLY A 224 8.33 -4.36 15.33
CA GLY A 224 9.29 -3.34 14.88
C GLY A 224 10.34 -3.89 13.92
N ILE A 225 10.83 -5.11 14.18
CA ILE A 225 11.86 -5.75 13.35
C ILE A 225 11.27 -6.26 12.02
N PHE A 226 10.11 -6.93 12.04
CA PHE A 226 9.56 -7.58 10.85
C PHE A 226 8.79 -6.64 9.93
N LYS A 227 8.25 -5.55 10.46
CA LYS A 227 7.43 -4.64 9.66
C LYS A 227 8.18 -3.98 8.52
N ILE A 228 9.39 -3.48 8.77
CA ILE A 228 10.17 -2.77 7.75
C ILE A 228 10.58 -3.71 6.60
N PRO A 229 11.20 -4.89 6.83
CA PRO A 229 11.49 -5.84 5.76
C PRO A 229 10.25 -6.29 4.98
N MET A 230 9.14 -6.53 5.67
CA MET A 230 7.87 -6.90 5.03
C MET A 230 7.40 -5.78 4.10
N GLN A 231 7.37 -4.54 4.56
CA GLN A 231 6.95 -3.39 3.74
C GLN A 231 7.88 -3.15 2.57
N PHE A 232 9.19 -3.34 2.77
CA PHE A 232 10.18 -3.29 1.70
C PHE A 232 9.87 -4.33 0.61
N GLY A 233 9.58 -5.58 0.99
CA GLY A 233 9.22 -6.64 0.05
C GLY A 233 7.94 -6.32 -0.74
N ILE A 234 6.93 -5.75 -0.07
CA ILE A 234 5.67 -5.34 -0.71
C ILE A 234 5.88 -4.19 -1.71
N LEU A 235 6.67 -3.19 -1.33
CA LEU A 235 7.02 -2.07 -2.22
C LEU A 235 7.87 -2.53 -3.39
N LEU A 236 8.81 -3.45 -3.14
CA LEU A 236 9.64 -4.04 -4.20
C LEU A 236 8.76 -4.80 -5.21
N LEU A 237 7.77 -5.55 -4.75
CA LEU A 237 6.79 -6.18 -5.64
C LEU A 237 6.11 -5.12 -6.52
N GLY A 238 5.69 -3.99 -5.95
CA GLY A 238 5.09 -2.88 -6.69
C GLY A 238 6.05 -2.26 -7.71
N ALA A 239 7.32 -2.05 -7.35
CA ALA A 239 8.35 -1.58 -8.28
C ALA A 239 8.62 -2.61 -9.41
N MET A 240 8.55 -3.91 -9.11
CA MET A 240 8.68 -4.94 -10.13
C MET A 240 7.45 -5.01 -11.05
N ILE A 241 6.24 -4.76 -10.54
CA ILE A 241 5.04 -4.59 -11.37
C ILE A 241 5.21 -3.39 -12.33
N PHE A 242 5.81 -2.29 -11.85
CA PHE A 242 6.15 -1.17 -12.74
C PHE A 242 7.10 -1.60 -13.85
N VAL A 243 8.15 -2.37 -13.55
CA VAL A 243 9.07 -2.92 -14.57
C VAL A 243 8.34 -3.84 -15.54
N PHE A 244 7.48 -4.72 -15.04
CA PHE A 244 6.68 -5.61 -15.90
C PHE A 244 5.84 -4.82 -16.91
N TYR A 245 5.18 -3.75 -16.47
CA TYR A 245 4.40 -2.87 -17.32
C TYR A 245 5.23 -1.91 -18.20
N GLN A 246 6.55 -1.98 -18.16
CA GLN A 246 7.36 -1.40 -19.24
C GLN A 246 7.36 -2.30 -20.50
N PHE A 247 7.15 -3.60 -20.30
CA PHE A 247 7.15 -4.61 -21.37
C PHE A 247 5.73 -4.93 -21.86
N GLU A 248 4.76 -4.97 -20.98
CA GLU A 248 3.36 -5.19 -21.27
C GLU A 248 2.58 -3.87 -21.15
N PRO A 249 1.69 -3.53 -22.09
CA PRO A 249 0.96 -2.29 -22.04
C PRO A 249 0.02 -2.25 -20.83
N PRO A 250 0.21 -1.32 -19.88
CA PRO A 250 -0.73 -1.14 -18.78
C PRO A 250 -1.98 -0.43 -19.24
N PRO A 251 -3.12 -0.58 -18.55
CA PRO A 251 -4.25 0.31 -18.76
C PRO A 251 -3.89 1.74 -18.36
N VAL A 252 -4.44 2.73 -19.03
CA VAL A 252 -4.24 4.14 -18.68
C VAL A 252 -4.77 4.46 -17.28
N TYR A 253 -5.82 3.76 -16.86
CA TYR A 253 -6.42 3.82 -15.52
C TYR A 253 -6.75 2.41 -15.03
N PHE A 254 -6.22 1.99 -13.90
CA PHE A 254 -6.33 0.60 -13.43
C PHE A 254 -7.72 0.20 -12.95
N ASN A 255 -8.55 1.13 -12.46
CA ASN A 255 -9.96 0.84 -12.17
C ASN A 255 -10.79 0.90 -13.45
N GLN A 256 -10.77 -0.19 -14.21
CA GLN A 256 -11.44 -0.30 -15.51
C GLN A 256 -12.96 -0.11 -15.41
N SER A 257 -13.58 -0.53 -14.32
CA SER A 257 -15.03 -0.35 -14.11
C SER A 257 -15.39 1.13 -14.01
N ALA A 258 -14.64 1.90 -13.20
CA ALA A 258 -14.86 3.34 -13.07
C ALA A 258 -14.51 4.09 -14.38
N TRP A 259 -13.48 3.62 -15.10
CA TRP A 259 -13.12 4.18 -16.40
C TRP A 259 -14.25 3.99 -17.44
N ALA A 260 -14.76 2.76 -17.58
CA ALA A 260 -15.85 2.44 -18.50
C ALA A 260 -17.15 3.16 -18.14
N GLU A 261 -17.49 3.25 -16.86
CA GLU A 261 -18.65 3.98 -16.37
C GLU A 261 -18.56 5.46 -16.76
N ARG A 262 -17.41 6.09 -16.53
CA ARG A 262 -17.19 7.49 -16.89
C ARG A 262 -17.20 7.72 -18.40
N ALA A 263 -16.60 6.84 -19.19
CA ALA A 263 -16.64 6.91 -20.64
C ALA A 263 -18.06 6.84 -21.18
N SER A 264 -18.95 6.04 -20.55
CA SER A 264 -20.36 5.94 -20.94
C SER A 264 -21.20 7.18 -20.58
N GLN A 265 -20.77 7.93 -19.54
CA GLN A 265 -21.44 9.16 -19.07
C GLN A 265 -20.89 10.44 -19.70
N GLY A 266 -19.70 10.40 -20.31
CA GLY A 266 -18.98 11.52 -20.89
C GLY A 266 -18.93 11.46 -22.42
N GLU A 267 -17.85 12.00 -23.00
CA GLU A 267 -17.56 11.93 -24.45
C GLU A 267 -16.62 10.73 -24.71
N PRO A 268 -17.14 9.59 -25.22
CA PRO A 268 -16.34 8.37 -25.41
C PRO A 268 -15.10 8.57 -26.28
N GLU A 269 -15.15 9.51 -27.23
CA GLU A 269 -14.02 9.83 -28.12
C GLU A 269 -12.82 10.41 -27.34
N GLN A 270 -13.06 11.21 -26.29
CA GLN A 270 -11.97 11.75 -25.47
C GLN A 270 -11.28 10.64 -24.69
N PHE A 271 -12.03 9.66 -24.19
CA PHE A 271 -11.48 8.51 -23.47
C PHE A 271 -10.63 7.64 -24.40
N ARG A 272 -11.11 7.35 -25.61
CA ARG A 272 -10.35 6.61 -26.61
C ARG A 272 -9.08 7.33 -27.02
N LYS A 273 -9.16 8.64 -27.25
CA LYS A 273 -7.98 9.44 -27.58
C LYS A 273 -6.89 9.33 -26.52
N ILE A 274 -7.27 9.41 -25.24
CA ILE A 274 -6.30 9.26 -24.12
C ILE A 274 -5.71 7.86 -24.08
N GLU A 275 -6.47 6.81 -24.36
CA GLU A 275 -5.97 5.45 -24.46
C GLU A 275 -4.99 5.30 -25.64
N ASP A 276 -5.32 5.85 -26.81
CA ASP A 276 -4.48 5.81 -28.02
C ASP A 276 -3.19 6.59 -27.82
N ASP A 277 -3.25 7.81 -27.25
CA ASP A 277 -2.09 8.64 -26.94
C ASP A 277 -1.18 7.93 -25.93
N PHE A 278 -1.76 7.30 -24.89
CA PHE A 278 -1.02 6.53 -23.90
C PHE A 278 -0.34 5.29 -24.50
N ALA A 279 -1.04 4.57 -25.37
CA ALA A 279 -0.49 3.39 -26.04
C ALA A 279 0.67 3.76 -27.00
N ALA A 280 0.56 4.89 -27.71
CA ALA A 280 1.61 5.41 -28.58
C ALA A 280 2.89 5.74 -27.78
N ILE A 281 2.75 6.50 -26.69
CA ILE A 281 3.88 6.82 -25.80
C ILE A 281 4.49 5.56 -25.19
N HIS A 282 3.67 4.58 -24.80
CA HIS A 282 4.16 3.32 -24.26
C HIS A 282 5.00 2.55 -25.30
N ALA A 283 4.55 2.49 -26.54
CA ALA A 283 5.28 1.81 -27.63
C ALA A 283 6.62 2.48 -27.92
N GLU A 284 6.66 3.81 -27.95
CA GLU A 284 7.89 4.58 -28.16
C GLU A 284 8.87 4.40 -26.98
N LYS A 285 8.35 4.50 -25.75
CA LYS A 285 9.14 4.25 -24.54
C LYS A 285 9.75 2.85 -24.52
N ARG A 286 9.02 1.84 -25.00
CA ARG A 286 9.53 0.48 -25.11
C ARG A 286 10.73 0.38 -26.02
N VAL A 287 10.74 1.06 -27.17
CA VAL A 287 11.87 1.08 -28.08
C VAL A 287 13.11 1.69 -27.41
N GLN A 288 12.96 2.80 -26.69
CA GLN A 288 14.05 3.44 -25.99
C GLN A 288 14.57 2.58 -24.81
N LEU A 289 13.68 1.89 -24.11
CA LEU A 289 14.06 0.96 -23.05
C LEU A 289 14.92 -0.21 -23.60
N ASP A 290 14.51 -0.81 -24.71
CA ASP A 290 15.27 -1.89 -25.35
C ASP A 290 16.65 -1.40 -25.81
N ARG A 291 16.71 -0.20 -26.39
CA ARG A 291 17.95 0.47 -26.80
C ARG A 291 18.88 0.74 -25.61
N TRP A 292 18.33 1.25 -24.52
CA TRP A 292 19.07 1.46 -23.27
C TRP A 292 19.66 0.15 -22.75
N MET A 293 18.87 -0.90 -22.63
CA MET A 293 19.31 -2.20 -22.12
C MET A 293 20.36 -2.86 -23.02
N GLU A 294 20.28 -2.65 -24.32
CA GLU A 294 21.28 -3.16 -25.28
C GLU A 294 22.58 -2.39 -25.17
N ALA A 295 22.55 -1.07 -25.07
CA ALA A 295 23.73 -0.21 -24.88
C ALA A 295 24.42 -0.53 -23.54
N ASP A 296 23.65 -0.71 -22.45
CA ASP A 296 24.16 -1.08 -21.14
C ASP A 296 24.90 -2.44 -21.17
N ARG A 297 24.33 -3.45 -21.87
CA ARG A 297 24.97 -4.75 -22.04
C ARG A 297 26.29 -4.68 -22.85
N ARG A 298 26.40 -3.76 -23.80
CA ARG A 298 27.60 -3.52 -24.58
C ARG A 298 28.62 -2.66 -23.85
N GLY A 299 28.27 -2.06 -22.72
CA GLY A 299 29.10 -1.12 -21.97
C GLY A 299 29.24 0.24 -22.67
N ASP A 300 28.34 0.58 -23.60
CA ASP A 300 28.29 1.90 -24.23
C ASP A 300 27.52 2.88 -23.34
N THR A 301 28.25 3.52 -22.46
CA THR A 301 27.68 4.46 -21.47
C THR A 301 27.02 5.66 -22.12
N SER A 302 27.57 6.17 -23.24
CA SER A 302 27.01 7.34 -23.92
C SER A 302 25.65 7.06 -24.55
N GLU A 303 25.52 5.94 -25.24
CA GLU A 303 24.26 5.53 -25.84
C GLU A 303 23.24 5.14 -24.74
N ALA A 304 23.71 4.46 -23.69
CA ALA A 304 22.86 4.07 -22.56
C ALA A 304 22.28 5.31 -21.85
N ASP A 305 23.09 6.33 -21.55
CA ASP A 305 22.64 7.57 -20.90
C ASP A 305 21.65 8.35 -21.78
N ALA A 306 21.90 8.43 -23.09
CA ALA A 306 21.00 9.09 -24.04
C ALA A 306 19.63 8.38 -24.09
N ALA A 307 19.62 7.04 -24.23
CA ALA A 307 18.40 6.25 -24.30
C ALA A 307 17.62 6.29 -22.95
N LEU A 308 18.33 6.28 -21.83
CA LEU A 308 17.72 6.40 -20.49
C LEU A 308 17.08 7.77 -20.31
N THR A 309 17.75 8.86 -20.75
CA THR A 309 17.20 10.22 -20.68
C THR A 309 15.90 10.32 -21.47
N GLU A 310 15.87 9.76 -22.68
CA GLU A 310 14.65 9.73 -23.50
C GLU A 310 13.57 8.87 -22.88
N THR A 311 13.92 7.72 -22.28
CA THR A 311 12.99 6.87 -21.54
C THR A 311 12.34 7.64 -20.38
N HIS A 312 13.10 8.47 -19.65
CA HIS A 312 12.56 9.33 -18.59
C HIS A 312 11.62 10.41 -19.13
N SER A 313 11.94 11.02 -20.28
CA SER A 313 11.09 12.01 -20.95
C SER A 313 9.74 11.39 -21.30
N LEU A 314 9.74 10.21 -21.94
CA LEU A 314 8.53 9.49 -22.31
C LEU A 314 7.75 8.99 -21.09
N GLN A 315 8.45 8.56 -20.02
CA GLN A 315 7.77 8.20 -18.76
C GLN A 315 7.02 9.40 -18.18
N LYS A 316 7.62 10.59 -18.19
CA LYS A 316 6.95 11.80 -17.72
C LYS A 316 5.71 12.13 -18.53
N GLN A 317 5.76 12.01 -19.87
CA GLN A 317 4.58 12.19 -20.73
C GLN A 317 3.50 11.14 -20.41
N SER A 318 3.90 9.87 -20.24
CA SER A 318 2.99 8.80 -19.81
C SER A 318 2.31 9.11 -18.47
N ASP A 319 3.05 9.65 -17.49
CA ASP A 319 2.53 10.04 -16.18
C ASP A 319 1.57 11.24 -16.30
N GLU A 320 1.83 12.20 -17.18
CA GLU A 320 0.95 13.34 -17.46
C GLU A 320 -0.39 12.86 -18.06
N ILE A 321 -0.36 11.93 -19.03
CA ILE A 321 -1.57 11.33 -19.59
C ILE A 321 -2.36 10.57 -18.50
N ARG A 322 -1.69 9.80 -17.65
CA ARG A 322 -2.34 9.13 -16.51
C ARG A 322 -2.95 10.12 -15.51
N GLN A 323 -2.32 11.26 -15.28
CA GLN A 323 -2.90 12.32 -14.43
C GLN A 323 -4.16 12.90 -15.07
N GLN A 324 -4.19 13.12 -16.40
CA GLN A 324 -5.40 13.53 -17.09
C GLN A 324 -6.50 12.49 -16.95
N ALA A 325 -6.20 11.20 -17.15
CA ALA A 325 -7.16 10.11 -16.94
C ALA A 325 -7.72 10.09 -15.50
N LYS A 326 -6.86 10.27 -14.48
CA LYS A 326 -7.26 10.37 -13.07
C LYS A 326 -8.18 11.57 -12.81
N LEU A 327 -7.97 12.70 -13.47
CA LEU A 327 -8.83 13.89 -13.38
C LEU A 327 -10.18 13.66 -14.07
N MET A 328 -10.23 12.98 -15.21
CA MET A 328 -11.47 12.66 -15.90
C MET A 328 -12.37 11.76 -15.06
N VAL A 329 -11.80 10.78 -14.37
CA VAL A 329 -12.56 9.91 -13.46
C VAL A 329 -12.94 10.64 -12.17
N GLY A 330 -12.04 11.45 -11.60
CA GLY A 330 -12.27 12.16 -10.34
C GLY A 330 -13.15 13.40 -10.43
N GLY A 331 -13.29 14.01 -11.61
CA GLY A 331 -13.94 15.30 -11.84
C GLY A 331 -15.47 15.32 -11.83
N GLY A 332 -16.14 14.27 -11.33
CA GLY A 332 -17.60 14.24 -11.17
C GLY A 332 -18.06 14.88 -9.86
N ILE A 333 -18.74 16.00 -9.97
CA ILE A 333 -19.66 16.64 -9.00
C ILE A 333 -19.05 17.55 -7.91
N LYS A 334 -17.81 17.36 -7.41
CA LYS A 334 -17.30 18.23 -6.31
C LYS A 334 -15.79 18.48 -6.29
N GLY A 335 -15.16 18.74 -7.41
CA GLY A 335 -13.82 19.32 -7.42
C GLY A 335 -12.75 18.53 -8.16
N ASN A 336 -11.82 19.28 -8.77
CA ASN A 336 -10.68 18.83 -9.57
C ASN A 336 -9.63 18.00 -8.79
N LYS A 337 -10.05 16.93 -8.08
CA LYS A 337 -9.12 16.02 -7.44
C LYS A 337 -8.95 14.76 -8.29
N PRO A 338 -7.72 14.38 -8.63
CA PRO A 338 -7.46 13.15 -9.36
C PRO A 338 -7.91 11.93 -8.53
N ALA A 339 -8.65 11.00 -9.14
CA ALA A 339 -9.01 9.74 -8.51
C ALA A 339 -7.80 8.81 -8.50
N SER A 340 -7.41 8.30 -7.34
CA SER A 340 -6.34 7.31 -7.24
C SER A 340 -6.81 5.94 -7.72
N ASP A 341 -5.98 5.28 -8.52
CA ASP A 341 -6.17 3.91 -8.98
C ASP A 341 -5.09 2.93 -8.45
N ALA A 342 -4.26 3.40 -7.52
CA ALA A 342 -3.16 2.63 -6.95
C ALA A 342 -3.62 1.29 -6.30
N ASP A 343 -4.82 1.27 -5.71
CA ASP A 343 -5.38 0.08 -5.08
C ASP A 343 -5.74 -1.03 -6.09
N TYR A 344 -5.86 -0.68 -7.36
CA TYR A 344 -6.21 -1.59 -8.44
C TYR A 344 -5.01 -2.13 -9.22
N VAL A 345 -3.82 -1.55 -9.06
CA VAL A 345 -2.60 -1.98 -9.78
C VAL A 345 -2.29 -3.46 -9.54
N PHE A 346 -2.22 -3.85 -8.28
CA PHE A 346 -1.84 -5.22 -7.94
C PHE A 346 -2.95 -6.22 -8.26
N ILE A 347 -4.21 -5.87 -8.01
CA ILE A 347 -5.33 -6.76 -8.35
C ILE A 347 -5.47 -6.96 -9.86
N THR A 348 -5.26 -5.91 -10.67
CA THR A 348 -5.26 -6.02 -12.12
C THR A 348 -4.15 -6.96 -12.59
N PHE A 349 -2.96 -6.87 -12.01
CA PHE A 349 -1.88 -7.80 -12.31
C PHE A 349 -2.26 -9.25 -11.95
N ILE A 350 -2.82 -9.48 -10.74
CA ILE A 350 -3.25 -10.81 -10.32
C ILE A 350 -4.27 -11.40 -11.30
N LEU A 351 -5.34 -10.66 -11.60
CA LEU A 351 -6.45 -11.15 -12.41
C LEU A 351 -6.05 -11.46 -13.85
N ASN A 352 -5.12 -10.67 -14.42
CA ASN A 352 -4.73 -10.82 -15.83
C ASN A 352 -3.58 -11.80 -16.04
N TYR A 353 -2.72 -12.02 -15.06
CA TYR A 353 -1.45 -12.71 -15.29
C TYR A 353 -1.20 -13.93 -14.39
N LEU A 354 -1.88 -14.07 -13.25
CA LEU A 354 -1.75 -15.28 -12.45
C LEU A 354 -2.58 -16.44 -13.03
N PRO A 355 -2.10 -17.68 -12.88
CA PRO A 355 -2.90 -18.87 -13.20
C PRO A 355 -4.18 -18.93 -12.36
N HIS A 356 -5.30 -19.39 -12.96
CA HIS A 356 -6.61 -19.47 -12.30
C HIS A 356 -6.63 -20.21 -10.95
N GLY A 357 -5.66 -21.11 -10.68
CA GLY A 357 -5.56 -21.78 -9.38
C GLY A 357 -4.85 -21.00 -8.28
N LEU A 358 -4.31 -19.80 -8.60
CA LEU A 358 -3.64 -18.91 -7.66
C LEU A 358 -4.40 -17.59 -7.43
N ILE A 359 -5.46 -17.35 -8.17
CA ILE A 359 -6.43 -16.25 -7.99
C ILE A 359 -7.49 -16.67 -6.93
#